data_878bb8833fad1554e0be653115b22b19
#
_entry.id   878bb8833fad1554e0be653115b22b19
#
_cell.length_a   1.000
_cell.length_b   1.000
_cell.length_c   1.000
_cell.angle_alpha   90.00
_cell.angle_beta   90.00
_cell.angle_gamma   90.00
#
_symmetry.space_group_name_H-M   'P 1'
#
loop_
_entity.id
_entity.type
_entity.pdbx_description
1 polymer ?
#
loop_
_entity_poly.entity_id
_entity_poly.type
_entity_poly.pdbx_seq_one_letter_code
_entity_poly.pdbx_strand_id
1 'polypeptide(L)'
;PPRYREQAARQIEARQSRRRPAPQTPPAGMKFDSRGEYEYYMASILPGLQSGEIVKVTVHEKFVLLPEREYCGIKLPAAHFTPDFLVERTDGSTEAIEIKSKFTRRQQRDYIYRRRLFIDLIAEPRGWKFTEIVTSDTAQERKEWLALQAERDKR
;
A
#
# COMPACT_ATOMS: atom_id res chain seq x y z
N PRO A 1 11.91 44.78 22.64
CA PRO A 1 12.37 45.08 21.27
C PRO A 1 11.54 44.34 20.25
N PRO A 2 11.17 44.95 19.12
CA PRO A 2 10.28 44.34 18.11
C PRO A 2 10.81 43.01 17.58
N ARG A 3 12.11 42.81 17.54
CA ARG A 3 12.74 41.55 17.02
C ARG A 3 12.35 40.27 17.80
N TYR A 4 12.08 40.37 19.09
CA TYR A 4 11.68 39.21 19.91
C TYR A 4 10.25 38.74 19.60
N ARG A 5 9.35 39.66 19.29
CA ARG A 5 7.95 39.35 18.94
C ARG A 5 7.87 38.70 17.57
N GLU A 6 8.67 39.18 16.62
CA GLU A 6 8.72 38.57 15.27
C GLU A 6 9.35 37.17 15.27
N GLN A 7 10.38 36.95 16.08
CA GLN A 7 10.95 35.60 16.22
C GLN A 7 10.00 34.64 16.92
N ALA A 8 9.27 35.06 17.93
CA ALA A 8 8.25 34.26 18.58
C ALA A 8 7.08 33.93 17.61
N ALA A 9 6.63 34.89 16.82
CA ALA A 9 5.58 34.66 15.80
C ALA A 9 6.04 33.64 14.73
N ARG A 10 7.25 33.77 14.21
CA ARG A 10 7.83 32.80 13.24
C ARG A 10 7.99 31.40 13.82
N GLN A 11 8.32 31.28 15.11
CA GLN A 11 8.41 29.99 15.78
C GLN A 11 7.04 29.37 16.01
N ILE A 12 6.03 30.18 16.27
CA ILE A 12 4.63 29.70 16.40
C ILE A 12 4.09 29.24 15.04
N GLU A 13 4.33 30.02 13.97
CA GLU A 13 3.95 29.63 12.60
C GLU A 13 4.69 28.37 12.15
N ALA A 14 5.99 28.24 12.41
CA ALA A 14 6.76 27.05 12.11
C ALA A 14 6.31 25.82 12.92
N ARG A 15 5.80 26.00 14.12
CA ARG A 15 5.19 24.93 14.92
C ARG A 15 3.79 24.57 14.42
N GLN A 16 3.00 25.53 13.95
CA GLN A 16 1.68 25.29 13.38
C GLN A 16 1.75 24.62 12.02
N SER A 17 2.73 24.99 11.17
CA SER A 17 2.96 24.33 9.88
C SER A 17 3.52 22.89 10.03
N ARG A 18 4.13 22.57 11.18
CA ARG A 18 4.56 21.21 11.51
C ARG A 18 3.48 20.36 12.19
N ARG A 19 2.34 20.93 12.54
CA ARG A 19 1.19 20.12 12.96
C ARG A 19 0.73 19.31 11.75
N ARG A 20 1.03 18.01 11.76
CA ARG A 20 0.35 17.07 10.89
C ARG A 20 -1.16 17.35 10.97
N PRO A 21 -1.85 17.49 9.86
CA PRO A 21 -3.31 17.57 9.91
C PRO A 21 -3.82 16.41 10.76
N ALA A 22 -4.81 16.70 11.59
CA ALA A 22 -5.45 15.66 12.41
C ALA A 22 -5.79 14.47 11.50
N PRO A 23 -5.58 13.22 11.95
CA PRO A 23 -5.91 12.07 11.14
C PRO A 23 -7.38 12.17 10.74
N GLN A 24 -7.62 12.39 9.45
CA GLN A 24 -8.97 12.39 8.91
C GLN A 24 -9.48 10.96 9.04
N THR A 25 -10.67 10.80 9.59
CA THR A 25 -11.30 9.49 9.70
C THR A 25 -11.59 8.96 8.30
N PRO A 26 -11.21 7.72 7.96
CA PRO A 26 -11.57 7.14 6.67
C PRO A 26 -13.09 7.12 6.52
N PRO A 27 -13.62 7.15 5.28
CA PRO A 27 -15.05 7.02 5.04
C PRO A 27 -15.63 5.82 5.77
N ALA A 28 -16.84 5.96 6.31
CA ALA A 28 -17.51 4.91 7.07
C ALA A 28 -17.59 3.61 6.24
N GLY A 29 -17.18 2.48 6.84
CA GLY A 29 -17.20 1.16 6.21
C GLY A 29 -15.92 0.74 5.49
N MET A 30 -14.92 1.61 5.35
CA MET A 30 -13.64 1.26 4.75
C MET A 30 -12.69 0.66 5.80
N LYS A 31 -12.20 -0.54 5.54
CA LYS A 31 -11.26 -1.25 6.42
C LYS A 31 -9.90 -1.38 5.74
N PHE A 32 -8.85 -1.15 6.50
CA PHE A 32 -7.46 -1.32 6.10
C PHE A 32 -6.84 -2.43 6.93
N ASP A 33 -6.06 -3.30 6.30
CA ASP A 33 -5.39 -4.41 6.97
C ASP A 33 -4.06 -3.99 7.61
N SER A 34 -3.52 -2.84 7.19
CA SER A 34 -2.26 -2.32 7.71
C SER A 34 -2.29 -0.80 7.87
N ARG A 35 -1.38 -0.32 8.73
CA ARG A 35 -1.14 1.12 8.87
C ARG A 35 -0.62 1.74 7.57
N GLY A 36 0.22 1.02 6.83
CA GLY A 36 0.75 1.47 5.55
C GLY A 36 -0.35 1.72 4.51
N GLU A 37 -1.35 0.85 4.44
CA GLU A 37 -2.53 1.05 3.59
C GLU A 37 -3.31 2.31 3.99
N TYR A 38 -3.58 2.49 5.28
CA TYR A 38 -4.25 3.67 5.78
C TYR A 38 -3.50 4.96 5.45
N GLU A 39 -2.20 4.99 5.73
CA GLU A 39 -1.35 6.16 5.44
C GLU A 39 -1.31 6.49 3.94
N TYR A 40 -1.22 5.47 3.09
CA TYR A 40 -1.25 5.65 1.63
C TYR A 40 -2.60 6.17 1.15
N TYR A 41 -3.70 5.60 1.65
CA TYR A 41 -5.04 6.07 1.32
C TYR A 41 -5.20 7.56 1.67
N MET A 42 -4.83 7.95 2.88
CA MET A 42 -4.96 9.32 3.34
C MET A 42 -4.04 10.31 2.61
N ALA A 43 -2.84 9.88 2.22
CA ALA A 43 -1.85 10.75 1.60
C ALA A 43 -2.01 10.86 0.07
N SER A 44 -2.54 9.82 -0.58
CA SER A 44 -2.53 9.73 -2.05
C SER A 44 -3.90 9.50 -2.65
N ILE A 45 -4.68 8.56 -2.13
CA ILE A 45 -5.97 8.20 -2.73
C ILE A 45 -7.05 9.22 -2.40
N LEU A 46 -7.21 9.58 -1.14
CA LEU A 46 -8.22 10.55 -0.72
C LEU A 46 -8.06 11.91 -1.39
N PRO A 47 -6.86 12.51 -1.48
CA PRO A 47 -6.66 13.75 -2.25
C PRO A 47 -7.02 13.60 -3.73
N GLY A 48 -6.71 12.47 -4.36
CA GLY A 48 -7.06 12.17 -5.74
C GLY A 48 -8.58 12.08 -5.96
N LEU A 49 -9.31 11.49 -5.01
CA LEU A 49 -10.77 11.46 -5.02
C LEU A 49 -11.36 12.86 -4.84
N GLN A 50 -10.81 13.67 -3.95
CA GLN A 50 -11.27 15.04 -3.69
C GLN A 50 -11.01 15.98 -4.88
N SER A 51 -9.88 15.80 -5.57
CA SER A 51 -9.56 16.58 -6.78
C SER A 51 -10.30 16.13 -8.04
N GLY A 52 -10.92 14.96 -8.02
CA GLY A 52 -11.55 14.34 -9.18
C GLY A 52 -10.57 13.63 -10.13
N GLU A 53 -9.30 13.53 -9.80
CA GLU A 53 -8.31 12.75 -10.58
C GLU A 53 -8.63 11.25 -10.50
N ILE A 54 -9.04 10.78 -9.33
CA ILE A 54 -9.50 9.41 -9.09
C ILE A 54 -11.02 9.40 -9.13
N VAL A 55 -11.57 8.57 -10.00
CA VAL A 55 -13.02 8.39 -10.15
C VAL A 55 -13.56 7.35 -9.20
N LYS A 56 -12.81 6.27 -9.00
CA LYS A 56 -13.22 5.16 -8.16
C LYS A 56 -12.01 4.47 -7.53
N VAL A 57 -12.19 4.02 -6.30
CA VAL A 57 -11.26 3.15 -5.60
C VAL A 57 -12.00 1.93 -5.06
N THR A 58 -11.43 0.75 -5.28
CA THR A 58 -11.91 -0.50 -4.70
C THR A 58 -10.83 -1.04 -3.78
N VAL A 59 -11.20 -1.39 -2.56
CA VAL A 59 -10.27 -1.88 -1.54
C VAL A 59 -10.41 -3.38 -1.43
N HIS A 60 -9.29 -4.10 -1.45
CA HIS A 60 -9.21 -5.57 -1.29
C HIS A 60 -10.11 -6.36 -2.27
N GLU A 61 -10.09 -6.00 -3.55
CA GLU A 61 -10.79 -6.77 -4.58
C GLU A 61 -10.03 -8.06 -4.88
N LYS A 62 -10.72 -9.18 -4.75
CA LYS A 62 -10.15 -10.51 -4.94
C LYS A 62 -10.23 -10.93 -6.41
N PHE A 63 -9.09 -11.26 -6.99
CA PHE A 63 -8.99 -11.82 -8.34
C PHE A 63 -8.61 -13.30 -8.29
N VAL A 64 -9.39 -14.16 -8.93
CA VAL A 64 -9.03 -15.56 -9.12
C VAL A 64 -8.06 -15.64 -10.30
N LEU A 65 -6.86 -16.12 -10.05
CA LEU A 65 -5.80 -16.27 -11.06
C LEU A 65 -5.88 -17.63 -11.75
N LEU A 66 -6.03 -18.67 -10.96
CA LEU A 66 -6.18 -20.05 -11.39
C LEU A 66 -7.39 -20.66 -10.68
N PRO A 67 -8.36 -21.24 -11.41
CA PRO A 67 -9.51 -21.87 -10.78
C PRO A 67 -9.11 -23.16 -10.05
N GLU A 68 -9.90 -23.54 -9.07
CA GLU A 68 -9.77 -24.86 -8.43
C GLU A 68 -9.98 -25.96 -9.47
N ARG A 69 -9.15 -26.99 -9.43
CA ARG A 69 -9.28 -28.19 -10.27
C ARG A 69 -8.62 -29.41 -9.65
N GLU A 70 -8.80 -30.55 -10.25
CA GLU A 70 -8.12 -31.80 -9.89
C GLU A 70 -7.26 -32.28 -11.06
N TYR A 71 -6.12 -32.86 -10.75
CA TYR A 71 -5.23 -33.46 -11.71
C TYR A 71 -4.60 -34.73 -11.12
N CYS A 72 -4.76 -35.86 -11.77
CA CYS A 72 -4.25 -37.17 -11.31
C CYS A 72 -4.60 -37.50 -9.85
N GLY A 73 -5.81 -37.16 -9.38
CA GLY A 73 -6.26 -37.37 -8.02
C GLY A 73 -5.76 -36.32 -7.01
N ILE A 74 -4.97 -35.35 -7.45
CA ILE A 74 -4.48 -34.26 -6.60
C ILE A 74 -5.42 -33.07 -6.73
N LYS A 75 -5.97 -32.63 -5.61
CA LYS A 75 -6.75 -31.39 -5.54
C LYS A 75 -5.85 -30.18 -5.62
N LEU A 76 -6.09 -29.34 -6.61
CA LEU A 76 -5.39 -28.08 -6.82
C LEU A 76 -6.31 -26.93 -6.41
N PRO A 77 -6.07 -26.28 -5.27
CA PRO A 77 -6.91 -25.17 -4.83
C PRO A 77 -6.81 -23.96 -5.77
N ALA A 78 -7.82 -23.10 -5.77
CA ALA A 78 -7.76 -21.86 -6.51
C ALA A 78 -6.61 -20.98 -6.01
N ALA A 79 -5.88 -20.39 -6.96
CA ALA A 79 -4.91 -19.33 -6.66
C ALA A 79 -5.57 -17.97 -6.90
N HIS A 80 -5.37 -17.03 -5.98
CA HIS A 80 -5.93 -15.69 -6.08
C HIS A 80 -4.94 -14.63 -5.64
N PHE A 81 -5.19 -13.39 -6.03
CA PHE A 81 -4.48 -12.21 -5.61
C PHE A 81 -5.48 -11.11 -5.25
N THR A 82 -5.20 -10.41 -4.17
CA THR A 82 -6.04 -9.33 -3.67
C THR A 82 -5.16 -8.10 -3.49
N PRO A 83 -5.06 -7.20 -4.51
CA PRO A 83 -4.34 -5.95 -4.34
C PRO A 83 -5.00 -5.09 -3.26
N ASP A 84 -4.22 -4.28 -2.56
CA ASP A 84 -4.76 -3.42 -1.51
C ASP A 84 -5.72 -2.39 -2.07
N PHE A 85 -5.38 -1.79 -3.22
CA PHE A 85 -6.25 -0.84 -3.90
C PHE A 85 -6.30 -1.10 -5.42
N LEU A 86 -7.48 -0.93 -5.97
CA LEU A 86 -7.70 -0.79 -7.40
C LEU A 86 -8.24 0.61 -7.66
N VAL A 87 -7.50 1.42 -8.41
CA VAL A 87 -7.78 2.84 -8.64
C VAL A 87 -8.13 3.06 -10.11
N GLU A 88 -9.29 3.62 -10.36
CA GLU A 88 -9.72 4.07 -11.68
C GLU A 88 -9.61 5.59 -11.77
N ARG A 89 -8.92 6.09 -12.78
CA ARG A 89 -8.64 7.52 -12.98
C ARG A 89 -9.53 8.13 -14.05
N THR A 90 -9.62 9.45 -14.03
CA THR A 90 -10.41 10.25 -14.99
C THR A 90 -9.95 10.04 -16.44
N ASP A 91 -8.67 9.76 -16.67
CA ASP A 91 -8.11 9.47 -18.00
C ASP A 91 -8.45 8.07 -18.55
N GLY A 92 -9.23 7.29 -17.80
CA GLY A 92 -9.61 5.91 -18.12
C GLY A 92 -8.57 4.86 -17.73
N SER A 93 -7.44 5.25 -17.17
CA SER A 93 -6.44 4.31 -16.69
C SER A 93 -6.85 3.63 -15.40
N THR A 94 -6.41 2.39 -15.22
CA THR A 94 -6.61 1.60 -14.00
C THR A 94 -5.25 1.18 -13.45
N GLU A 95 -5.10 1.30 -12.14
CA GLU A 95 -3.87 0.97 -11.43
C GLU A 95 -4.18 0.06 -10.24
N ALA A 96 -3.53 -1.10 -10.19
CA ALA A 96 -3.54 -1.97 -9.03
C ALA A 96 -2.34 -1.64 -8.14
N ILE A 97 -2.61 -1.38 -6.87
CA ILE A 97 -1.62 -0.93 -5.90
C ILE A 97 -1.52 -1.93 -4.77
N GLU A 98 -0.32 -2.36 -4.49
CA GLU A 98 0.03 -3.24 -3.37
C GLU A 98 1.02 -2.54 -2.46
N ILE A 99 0.73 -2.54 -1.16
CA ILE A 99 1.57 -1.92 -0.14
C ILE A 99 2.17 -2.99 0.74
N LYS A 100 3.48 -3.07 0.75
CA LYS A 100 4.24 -4.06 1.52
C LYS A 100 5.25 -3.37 2.43
N SER A 101 5.35 -3.83 3.68
CA SER A 101 6.54 -3.54 4.47
C SER A 101 7.71 -4.37 3.93
N LYS A 102 8.93 -3.91 4.16
CA LYS A 102 10.15 -4.65 3.78
C LYS A 102 10.18 -6.03 4.42
N PHE A 103 9.71 -6.13 5.66
CA PHE A 103 9.64 -7.39 6.40
C PHE A 103 8.61 -8.34 5.80
N THR A 104 7.39 -7.91 5.60
CA THR A 104 6.30 -8.73 5.03
C THR A 104 6.67 -9.25 3.64
N ARG A 105 7.28 -8.41 2.80
CA ARG A 105 7.74 -8.78 1.46
C ARG A 105 8.73 -9.94 1.47
N ARG A 106 9.58 -10.04 2.50
CA ARG A 106 10.56 -11.12 2.65
C ARG A 106 9.96 -12.40 3.23
N GLN A 107 8.97 -12.29 4.09
CA GLN A 107 8.33 -13.42 4.76
C GLN A 107 7.36 -14.19 3.85
N GLN A 108 6.67 -13.50 2.96
CA GLN A 108 5.69 -14.10 2.06
C GLN A 108 6.36 -14.63 0.79
N ARG A 109 6.88 -15.86 0.85
CA ARG A 109 7.57 -16.49 -0.29
C ARG A 109 6.68 -16.72 -1.51
N ASP A 110 5.41 -16.99 -1.30
CA ASP A 110 4.42 -17.21 -2.36
C ASP A 110 3.94 -15.91 -3.01
N TYR A 111 4.13 -14.78 -2.36
CA TYR A 111 3.70 -13.46 -2.84
C TYR A 111 4.28 -13.12 -4.22
N ILE A 112 5.56 -13.36 -4.45
CA ILE A 112 6.22 -13.07 -5.73
C ILE A 112 5.60 -13.84 -6.90
N TYR A 113 5.16 -15.07 -6.67
CA TYR A 113 4.51 -15.90 -7.69
C TYR A 113 3.06 -15.48 -7.92
N ARG A 114 2.31 -15.19 -6.88
CA ARG A 114 0.95 -14.68 -7.00
C ARG A 114 0.93 -13.31 -7.67
N ARG A 115 1.84 -12.41 -7.31
CA ARG A 115 2.04 -11.12 -7.98
C ARG A 115 2.33 -11.32 -9.47
N ARG A 116 3.23 -12.23 -9.82
CA ARG A 116 3.57 -12.55 -11.21
C ARG A 116 2.35 -13.02 -12.00
N LEU A 117 1.60 -13.96 -11.44
CA LEU A 117 0.39 -14.47 -12.08
C LEU A 117 -0.69 -13.38 -12.23
N PHE A 118 -0.85 -12.52 -11.25
CA PHE A 118 -1.77 -11.38 -11.34
C PHE A 118 -1.39 -10.43 -12.49
N ILE A 119 -0.12 -10.08 -12.59
CA ILE A 119 0.37 -9.22 -13.66
C ILE A 119 0.15 -9.88 -15.02
N ASP A 120 0.61 -11.10 -15.20
CA ASP A 120 0.58 -11.79 -16.50
C ASP A 120 -0.85 -12.13 -16.94
N LEU A 121 -1.74 -12.50 -16.03
CA LEU A 121 -3.08 -13.00 -16.36
C LEU A 121 -4.17 -11.91 -16.28
N ILE A 122 -4.00 -10.89 -15.47
CA ILE A 122 -5.03 -9.89 -15.19
C ILE A 122 -4.60 -8.48 -15.62
N ALA A 123 -3.53 -7.95 -15.05
CA ALA A 123 -3.16 -6.56 -15.21
C ALA A 123 -2.65 -6.23 -16.63
N GLU A 124 -1.67 -6.95 -17.11
CA GLU A 124 -1.07 -6.72 -18.43
C GLU A 124 -2.08 -6.90 -19.58
N PRO A 125 -2.90 -7.99 -19.65
CA PRO A 125 -3.90 -8.14 -20.70
C PRO A 125 -4.96 -7.03 -20.72
N ARG A 126 -5.23 -6.40 -19.56
CA ARG A 126 -6.18 -5.29 -19.43
C ARG A 126 -5.55 -3.92 -19.60
N GLY A 127 -4.24 -3.84 -19.79
CA GLY A 127 -3.50 -2.58 -19.87
C GLY A 127 -3.44 -1.82 -18.55
N TRP A 128 -3.58 -2.51 -17.42
CA TRP A 128 -3.50 -1.91 -16.11
C TRP A 128 -2.06 -1.69 -15.67
N LYS A 129 -1.84 -0.62 -14.95
CA LYS A 129 -0.58 -0.42 -14.22
C LYS A 129 -0.59 -1.22 -12.94
N PHE A 130 0.54 -1.80 -12.58
CA PHE A 130 0.78 -2.41 -11.28
C PHE A 130 1.86 -1.63 -10.53
N THR A 131 1.57 -1.23 -9.31
CA THR A 131 2.51 -0.49 -8.47
C THR A 131 2.67 -1.18 -7.13
N GLU A 132 3.90 -1.51 -6.79
CA GLU A 132 4.27 -2.01 -5.47
C GLU A 132 4.92 -0.88 -4.68
N ILE A 133 4.36 -0.57 -3.52
CA ILE A 133 4.89 0.45 -2.63
C ILE A 133 5.47 -0.25 -1.40
N VAL A 134 6.77 -0.06 -1.19
CA VAL A 134 7.46 -0.60 -0.03
C VAL A 134 7.52 0.47 1.04
N THR A 135 6.76 0.28 2.12
CA THR A 135 6.72 1.19 3.25
C THR A 135 7.84 0.92 4.24
N SER A 136 8.13 1.90 5.09
CA SER A 136 8.99 1.69 6.25
C SER A 136 8.29 0.79 7.26
N ASP A 137 9.05 -0.15 7.81
CA ASP A 137 8.58 -1.10 8.80
C ASP A 137 8.17 -0.41 10.11
N THR A 138 7.32 -1.06 10.89
CA THR A 138 7.11 -0.69 12.29
C THR A 138 8.43 -0.80 13.06
N ALA A 139 8.51 -0.19 14.24
CA ALA A 139 9.72 -0.29 15.06
C ALA A 139 10.10 -1.73 15.38
N GLN A 140 9.12 -2.61 15.58
CA GLN A 140 9.31 -4.04 15.82
C GLN A 140 9.83 -4.75 14.58
N GLU A 141 9.20 -4.58 13.43
CA GLU A 141 9.60 -5.16 12.15
C GLU A 141 11.01 -4.69 11.75
N ARG A 142 11.32 -3.43 11.99
CA ARG A 142 12.66 -2.88 11.74
C ARG A 142 13.72 -3.56 12.62
N LYS A 143 13.43 -3.78 13.90
CA LYS A 143 14.33 -4.46 14.84
C LYS A 143 14.59 -5.90 14.41
N GLU A 144 13.55 -6.64 14.04
CA GLU A 144 13.66 -8.01 13.54
C GLU A 144 14.45 -8.10 12.24
N TRP A 145 14.20 -7.18 11.32
CA TRP A 145 14.94 -7.10 10.06
C TRP A 145 16.44 -6.84 10.27
N LEU A 146 16.79 -5.91 11.17
CA LEU A 146 18.19 -5.62 11.51
C LEU A 146 18.88 -6.84 12.15
N ALA A 147 18.17 -7.60 13.00
CA ALA A 147 18.69 -8.83 13.57
C ALA A 147 18.98 -9.89 12.50
N LEU A 148 18.08 -10.07 11.53
CA LEU A 148 18.25 -11.00 10.42
C LEU A 148 19.41 -10.60 9.49
N GLN A 149 19.61 -9.32 9.24
CA GLN A 149 20.77 -8.84 8.47
C GLN A 149 22.09 -9.12 9.19
N ALA A 150 22.14 -8.83 10.49
CA ALA A 150 23.34 -9.08 11.31
C ALA A 150 23.73 -10.57 11.34
N GLU A 151 22.75 -11.48 11.26
CA GLU A 151 23.03 -12.92 11.15
C GLU A 151 23.56 -13.33 9.77
N ARG A 152 23.08 -12.69 8.70
CA ARG A 152 23.55 -12.94 7.32
C ARG A 152 24.98 -12.46 7.12
N ASP A 153 25.35 -11.33 7.69
CA ASP A 153 26.69 -10.74 7.58
C ASP A 153 27.75 -11.52 8.38
N LYS A 154 27.33 -12.40 9.30
CA LYS A 154 28.20 -13.32 10.05
C LYS A 154 28.51 -14.66 9.34
N ARG A 155 27.82 -14.93 8.24
CA ARG A 155 28.04 -16.16 7.43
C ARG A 155 28.91 -15.88 6.23
#